data_640a6c1be59d37d479bb0d14cc056128
#
_entry.id   640a6c1be59d37d479bb0d14cc056128
#
_cell.length_a   1.000
_cell.length_b   1.000
_cell.length_c   1.000
_cell.angle_alpha   90.00
_cell.angle_beta   90.00
_cell.angle_gamma   90.00
#
_symmetry.space_group_name_H-M   'P 1'
#
loop_
_entity.id
_entity.type
_entity.pdbx_description
1 polymer ?
#
loop_
_entity_poly.entity_id
_entity_poly.type
_entity_poly.pdbx_seq_one_letter_code
_entity_poly.pdbx_strand_id
1 'polypeptide(L)'
;MTRRFKAALLGVSFLVSLLQVPVQAAEQPKQAPPAPIPAQILAAKKVFVANAGGDEPLGDGGQFSGGVTRSYNQFYAALKALGRYELVGAPADADLLFEIGLAVPSLAGPVARGETFGGRKYDPQFRLVIRDPKTNALLWAFTEHAEWAILQGNRDRNFDFALARIVTDVQALSLPSPPPNPDDHQ
;
A
#
# COMPACT_ATOMS: atom_id res chain seq x y z
N MET A 1 -39.56 -28.94 -72.63
CA MET A 1 -38.71 -29.97 -72.02
C MET A 1 -38.05 -29.40 -70.79
N THR A 2 -38.56 -29.65 -69.60
CA THR A 2 -38.13 -29.10 -68.35
C THR A 2 -37.62 -30.25 -67.49
N ARG A 3 -36.31 -30.30 -67.27
CA ARG A 3 -35.69 -31.24 -66.33
C ARG A 3 -35.58 -30.63 -64.98
N ARG A 4 -36.27 -31.21 -64.01
CA ARG A 4 -36.18 -30.88 -62.59
C ARG A 4 -35.02 -31.65 -61.95
N PHE A 5 -34.02 -30.95 -61.47
CA PHE A 5 -32.97 -31.52 -60.58
C PHE A 5 -33.46 -31.43 -59.13
N LYS A 6 -33.60 -32.54 -58.45
CA LYS A 6 -33.80 -32.66 -57.01
C LYS A 6 -32.42 -32.71 -56.37
N ALA A 7 -32.06 -31.72 -55.60
CA ALA A 7 -30.90 -31.72 -54.73
C ALA A 7 -31.26 -32.34 -53.37
N ALA A 8 -30.61 -33.44 -53.03
CA ALA A 8 -30.71 -34.06 -51.71
C ALA A 8 -29.73 -33.36 -50.75
N LEU A 9 -30.26 -32.76 -49.71
CA LEU A 9 -29.47 -32.17 -48.60
C LEU A 9 -29.17 -33.30 -47.59
N LEU A 10 -27.92 -33.76 -47.53
CA LEU A 10 -27.40 -34.61 -46.46
C LEU A 10 -26.99 -33.71 -45.30
N GLY A 11 -27.77 -33.73 -44.24
CA GLY A 11 -27.43 -33.05 -42.97
C GLY A 11 -26.42 -33.89 -42.19
N VAL A 12 -25.21 -33.36 -42.05
CA VAL A 12 -24.21 -33.91 -41.15
C VAL A 12 -24.39 -33.20 -39.79
N SER A 13 -25.03 -33.90 -38.86
CA SER A 13 -25.10 -33.45 -37.44
C SER A 13 -23.76 -33.71 -36.78
N PHE A 14 -23.01 -32.63 -36.52
CA PHE A 14 -21.78 -32.65 -35.73
C PHE A 14 -22.15 -32.54 -34.25
N LEU A 15 -22.11 -33.68 -33.55
CA LEU A 15 -22.36 -33.76 -32.12
C LEU A 15 -21.08 -33.26 -31.38
N VAL A 16 -21.05 -31.98 -30.99
CA VAL A 16 -20.00 -31.42 -30.18
C VAL A 16 -20.25 -31.81 -28.72
N SER A 17 -19.60 -32.87 -28.25
CA SER A 17 -19.57 -33.22 -26.83
C SER A 17 -18.69 -32.20 -26.08
N LEU A 18 -19.28 -31.24 -25.41
CA LEU A 18 -18.62 -30.34 -24.45
C LEU A 18 -18.17 -31.18 -23.24
N LEU A 19 -16.88 -31.54 -23.21
CA LEU A 19 -16.20 -32.02 -22.01
C LEU A 19 -16.17 -30.85 -20.99
N GLN A 20 -17.11 -30.84 -20.07
CA GLN A 20 -17.06 -29.95 -18.89
C GLN A 20 -15.96 -30.46 -17.96
N VAL A 21 -14.79 -29.85 -18.05
CA VAL A 21 -13.73 -30.03 -17.04
C VAL A 21 -14.21 -29.30 -15.78
N PRO A 22 -14.37 -29.97 -14.64
CA PRO A 22 -14.71 -29.27 -13.40
C PRO A 22 -13.54 -28.34 -13.06
N VAL A 23 -13.76 -27.03 -13.12
CA VAL A 23 -12.85 -26.05 -12.55
C VAL A 23 -12.96 -26.25 -11.04
N GLN A 24 -12.00 -26.96 -10.46
CA GLN A 24 -11.82 -26.99 -9.02
C GLN A 24 -11.52 -25.53 -8.61
N ALA A 25 -12.46 -24.89 -7.91
CA ALA A 25 -12.21 -23.64 -7.25
C ALA A 25 -11.03 -23.87 -6.29
N ALA A 26 -9.89 -23.28 -6.60
CA ALA A 26 -8.74 -23.29 -5.69
C ALA A 26 -9.24 -22.63 -4.39
N GLU A 27 -9.26 -23.42 -3.29
CA GLU A 27 -9.54 -22.87 -1.97
C GLU A 27 -8.57 -21.73 -1.73
N GLN A 28 -9.10 -20.52 -1.55
CA GLN A 28 -8.30 -19.37 -1.17
C GLN A 28 -7.62 -19.72 0.16
N PRO A 29 -6.29 -19.57 0.27
CA PRO A 29 -5.60 -19.87 1.51
C PRO A 29 -6.26 -19.05 2.62
N LYS A 30 -6.74 -19.73 3.68
CA LYS A 30 -7.35 -19.11 4.84
C LYS A 30 -6.37 -18.09 5.40
N GLN A 31 -6.73 -16.82 5.34
CA GLN A 31 -5.87 -15.74 5.77
C GLN A 31 -5.59 -15.90 7.27
N ALA A 32 -4.32 -15.94 7.64
CA ALA A 32 -3.93 -16.04 9.05
C ALA A 32 -4.50 -14.84 9.83
N PRO A 33 -4.93 -15.01 11.07
CA PRO A 33 -5.39 -13.89 11.88
C PRO A 33 -4.25 -12.85 12.02
N PRO A 34 -4.58 -11.54 12.05
CA PRO A 34 -3.57 -10.50 12.20
C PRO A 34 -2.80 -10.67 13.52
N ALA A 35 -1.49 -10.34 13.49
CA ALA A 35 -0.68 -10.36 14.69
C ALA A 35 -1.21 -9.37 15.74
N PRO A 36 -1.14 -9.69 17.04
CA PRO A 36 -1.59 -8.78 18.08
C PRO A 36 -0.72 -7.50 18.09
N ILE A 37 -1.36 -6.36 18.31
CA ILE A 37 -0.66 -5.08 18.44
C ILE A 37 0.14 -5.10 19.76
N PRO A 38 1.45 -4.78 19.74
CA PRO A 38 2.25 -4.72 20.96
C PRO A 38 1.66 -3.77 22.01
N ALA A 39 1.58 -4.22 23.27
CA ALA A 39 1.00 -3.43 24.37
C ALA A 39 1.68 -2.07 24.55
N GLN A 40 2.98 -1.96 24.22
CA GLN A 40 3.73 -0.71 24.26
C GLN A 40 3.13 0.34 23.29
N ILE A 41 2.69 -0.06 22.10
CA ILE A 41 2.04 0.84 21.15
C ILE A 41 0.71 1.35 21.69
N LEU A 42 -0.07 0.46 22.31
CA LEU A 42 -1.38 0.82 22.88
C LEU A 42 -1.26 1.78 24.07
N ALA A 43 -0.20 1.62 24.89
CA ALA A 43 0.03 2.40 26.11
C ALA A 43 0.74 3.73 25.86
N ALA A 44 1.36 3.92 24.68
CA ALA A 44 2.21 5.07 24.39
C ALA A 44 1.43 6.39 24.38
N LYS A 45 2.04 7.41 24.96
CA LYS A 45 1.54 8.80 24.99
C LYS A 45 2.52 9.77 24.34
N LYS A 46 3.82 9.53 24.45
CA LYS A 46 4.88 10.39 23.95
C LYS A 46 5.57 9.77 22.74
N VAL A 47 5.68 10.54 21.67
CA VAL A 47 6.28 10.08 20.41
C VAL A 47 7.35 11.06 19.96
N PHE A 48 8.52 10.54 19.64
CA PHE A 48 9.52 11.26 18.87
C PHE A 48 9.39 10.87 17.40
N VAL A 49 9.27 11.88 16.52
CA VAL A 49 9.22 11.65 15.07
C VAL A 49 10.59 11.90 14.47
N ALA A 50 11.17 10.87 13.85
CA ALA A 50 12.44 10.94 13.14
C ALA A 50 12.21 11.03 11.63
N ASN A 51 13.05 11.82 10.96
CA ASN A 51 13.12 11.86 9.51
C ASN A 51 14.06 10.75 9.03
N ALA A 52 13.51 9.69 8.45
CA ALA A 52 14.30 8.62 7.85
C ALA A 52 14.85 9.00 6.45
N GLY A 53 14.61 10.23 6.02
CA GLY A 53 15.03 10.72 4.70
C GLY A 53 14.04 10.38 3.60
N GLY A 54 14.49 10.61 2.38
CA GLY A 54 13.75 10.28 1.17
C GLY A 54 14.70 10.11 0.01
N ASP A 55 14.38 9.19 -0.89
CA ASP A 55 15.08 9.07 -2.14
C ASP A 55 14.72 10.26 -3.03
N GLU A 56 15.72 11.01 -3.46
CA GLU A 56 15.55 11.90 -4.59
C GLU A 56 15.68 11.07 -5.86
N PRO A 57 14.65 11.03 -6.73
CA PRO A 57 14.81 10.41 -8.03
C PRO A 57 15.87 11.18 -8.81
N LEU A 58 16.81 10.43 -9.39
CA LEU A 58 17.85 10.98 -10.27
C LEU A 58 17.22 11.70 -11.46
N GLY A 59 17.28 13.02 -11.49
CA GLY A 59 16.84 13.86 -12.62
C GLY A 59 16.28 15.22 -12.21
N ASP A 60 16.38 16.19 -13.13
CA ASP A 60 15.99 17.59 -12.95
C ASP A 60 14.48 17.77 -12.69
N GLY A 61 14.10 17.81 -11.44
CA GLY A 61 12.74 18.01 -10.98
C GLY A 61 12.15 16.79 -10.30
N GLY A 62 12.36 16.67 -9.00
CA GLY A 62 11.91 15.56 -8.17
C GLY A 62 10.49 15.07 -8.48
N GLN A 63 10.23 13.80 -8.23
CA GLN A 63 8.91 13.19 -8.53
C GLN A 63 7.77 13.93 -7.82
N PHE A 64 8.04 14.52 -6.66
CA PHE A 64 7.10 15.28 -5.86
C PHE A 64 7.67 16.66 -5.52
N SER A 65 6.80 17.67 -5.42
CA SER A 65 7.22 19.00 -4.96
C SER A 65 7.52 18.99 -3.46
N GLY A 66 8.32 19.96 -2.99
CA GLY A 66 8.60 20.18 -1.57
C GLY A 66 9.84 19.49 -0.99
N GLY A 67 10.60 18.75 -1.82
CA GLY A 67 11.89 18.17 -1.43
C GLY A 67 11.83 17.02 -0.42
N VAL A 68 13.00 16.50 -0.04
CA VAL A 68 13.17 15.28 0.78
C VAL A 68 12.60 15.36 2.19
N THR A 69 12.36 16.56 2.72
CA THR A 69 11.80 16.76 4.06
C THR A 69 10.28 16.88 4.08
N ARG A 70 9.62 16.88 2.90
CA ARG A 70 8.16 17.06 2.82
C ARG A 70 7.41 15.98 3.59
N SER A 71 7.79 14.71 3.41
CA SER A 71 7.17 13.57 4.10
C SER A 71 7.21 13.73 5.62
N TYR A 72 8.37 14.09 6.14
CA TYR A 72 8.55 14.34 7.58
C TYR A 72 7.70 15.51 8.07
N ASN A 73 7.77 16.67 7.40
CA ASN A 73 7.07 17.87 7.82
C ASN A 73 5.55 17.69 7.82
N GLN A 74 5.00 17.06 6.77
CA GLN A 74 3.57 16.82 6.66
C GLN A 74 3.10 15.75 7.66
N PHE A 75 3.87 14.66 7.83
CA PHE A 75 3.55 13.62 8.81
C PHE A 75 3.56 14.18 10.23
N TYR A 76 4.58 14.96 10.58
CA TYR A 76 4.67 15.63 11.89
C TYR A 76 3.45 16.53 12.13
N ALA A 77 3.08 17.36 11.17
CA ALA A 77 1.92 18.24 11.28
C ALA A 77 0.61 17.45 11.42
N ALA A 78 0.45 16.35 10.67
CA ALA A 78 -0.73 15.49 10.74
C ALA A 78 -0.85 14.76 12.08
N LEU A 79 0.25 14.23 12.63
CA LEU A 79 0.26 13.64 13.98
C LEU A 79 -0.06 14.66 15.08
N LYS A 80 0.46 15.88 14.94
CA LYS A 80 0.13 16.98 15.86
C LYS A 80 -1.35 17.32 15.81
N ALA A 81 -1.93 17.39 14.62
CA ALA A 81 -3.36 17.64 14.41
C ALA A 81 -4.24 16.51 14.94
N LEU A 82 -3.78 15.25 14.86
CA LEU A 82 -4.47 14.08 15.42
C LEU A 82 -4.66 14.20 16.94
N GLY A 83 -3.73 14.89 17.66
CA GLY A 83 -3.85 15.20 19.08
C GLY A 83 -3.78 14.02 20.04
N ARG A 84 -3.46 12.81 19.51
CA ARG A 84 -3.38 11.59 20.32
C ARG A 84 -2.08 11.50 21.12
N TYR A 85 -0.98 11.94 20.51
CA TYR A 85 0.36 11.84 21.07
C TYR A 85 0.91 13.21 21.43
N GLU A 86 1.64 13.26 22.54
CA GLU A 86 2.55 14.35 22.84
C GLU A 86 3.82 14.17 22.00
N LEU A 87 4.09 15.12 21.07
CA LEU A 87 5.30 15.06 20.26
C LEU A 87 6.46 15.68 21.04
N VAL A 88 7.49 14.88 21.32
CA VAL A 88 8.66 15.29 22.10
C VAL A 88 9.86 15.63 21.21
N GLY A 89 10.77 16.45 21.71
CA GLY A 89 11.95 16.93 20.98
C GLY A 89 13.17 16.01 21.03
N ALA A 90 13.17 14.99 21.91
CA ALA A 90 14.29 14.06 22.04
C ALA A 90 13.80 12.61 22.11
N PRO A 91 14.53 11.65 21.50
CA PRO A 91 14.16 10.24 21.54
C PRO A 91 14.11 9.66 22.96
N ALA A 92 14.96 10.19 23.86
CA ALA A 92 15.05 9.74 25.26
C ALA A 92 13.76 10.03 26.06
N ASP A 93 12.97 11.02 25.65
CA ASP A 93 11.72 11.42 26.32
C ASP A 93 10.49 10.72 25.76
N ALA A 94 10.67 9.89 24.73
CA ALA A 94 9.60 9.23 24.01
C ALA A 94 9.29 7.82 24.53
N ASP A 95 8.02 7.43 24.43
CA ASP A 95 7.57 6.05 24.59
C ASP A 95 7.76 5.24 23.29
N LEU A 96 7.65 5.90 22.13
CA LEU A 96 7.83 5.34 20.80
C LEU A 96 8.64 6.28 19.91
N LEU A 97 9.41 5.67 19.02
CA LEU A 97 10.11 6.32 17.92
C LEU A 97 9.37 6.04 16.62
N PHE A 98 8.90 7.06 15.92
CA PHE A 98 8.28 7.00 14.60
C PHE A 98 9.27 7.49 13.55
N GLU A 99 9.72 6.61 12.67
CA GLU A 99 10.65 6.94 11.59
C GLU A 99 9.88 6.95 10.27
N ILE A 100 9.66 8.13 9.69
CA ILE A 100 8.97 8.30 8.40
C ILE A 100 9.96 8.63 7.29
N GLY A 101 9.85 7.91 6.19
CA GLY A 101 10.64 8.14 4.98
C GLY A 101 9.84 7.88 3.71
N LEU A 102 10.37 8.40 2.59
CA LEU A 102 9.87 8.12 1.25
C LEU A 102 10.96 7.39 0.47
N ALA A 103 10.69 6.16 0.06
CA ALA A 103 11.55 5.40 -0.85
C ALA A 103 10.95 5.43 -2.27
N VAL A 104 11.82 5.51 -3.28
CA VAL A 104 11.41 5.52 -4.69
C VAL A 104 12.16 4.43 -5.45
N PRO A 105 11.87 3.14 -5.17
CA PRO A 105 12.54 2.05 -5.86
C PRO A 105 12.24 2.09 -7.36
N SER A 106 13.30 1.82 -8.15
CA SER A 106 13.17 1.60 -9.59
C SER A 106 12.86 0.13 -9.83
N LEU A 107 11.74 -0.16 -10.49
CA LEU A 107 11.34 -1.50 -10.85
C LEU A 107 11.92 -1.88 -12.20
N ALA A 108 12.61 -3.04 -12.27
CA ALA A 108 13.02 -3.65 -13.52
C ALA A 108 11.88 -4.53 -14.05
N GLY A 109 11.51 -4.37 -15.33
CA GLY A 109 10.50 -5.25 -15.96
C GLY A 109 9.79 -4.58 -17.15
N PRO A 110 8.99 -5.35 -17.90
CA PRO A 110 8.14 -4.79 -18.94
C PRO A 110 7.13 -3.83 -18.31
N VAL A 111 7.07 -2.62 -18.84
CA VAL A 111 6.23 -1.54 -18.32
C VAL A 111 5.11 -1.24 -19.30
N ALA A 112 3.90 -1.05 -18.80
CA ALA A 112 2.80 -0.56 -19.59
C ALA A 112 3.08 0.88 -20.07
N ARG A 113 2.54 1.22 -21.25
CA ARG A 113 2.73 2.54 -21.83
C ARG A 113 2.14 3.62 -20.91
N GLY A 114 2.97 4.54 -20.41
CA GLY A 114 2.53 5.64 -19.53
C GLY A 114 2.95 5.51 -18.07
N GLU A 115 3.48 4.36 -17.65
CA GLU A 115 3.94 4.13 -16.27
C GLU A 115 5.44 4.37 -16.06
N THR A 116 6.11 4.98 -17.06
CA THR A 116 7.56 5.18 -17.02
C THR A 116 7.94 6.64 -17.15
N PHE A 117 8.93 7.04 -16.38
CA PHE A 117 9.69 8.25 -16.65
C PHE A 117 11.10 7.83 -17.11
N GLY A 118 11.51 8.30 -18.32
CA GLY A 118 12.81 7.91 -18.88
C GLY A 118 13.02 6.41 -19.11
N GLY A 119 11.94 5.62 -19.35
CA GLY A 119 12.01 4.18 -19.60
C GLY A 119 12.12 3.31 -18.34
N ARG A 120 11.97 3.88 -17.14
CA ARG A 120 11.97 3.14 -15.87
C ARG A 120 10.62 3.29 -15.17
N LYS A 121 10.12 2.21 -14.58
CA LYS A 121 8.97 2.24 -13.68
C LYS A 121 9.47 2.57 -12.27
N TYR A 122 8.82 3.51 -11.62
CA TYR A 122 9.07 3.89 -10.23
C TYR A 122 7.86 3.55 -9.39
N ASP A 123 8.12 3.12 -8.16
CA ASP A 123 7.08 2.77 -7.19
C ASP A 123 7.33 3.55 -5.88
N PRO A 124 6.93 4.83 -5.83
CA PRO A 124 7.13 5.63 -4.64
C PRO A 124 6.35 5.07 -3.45
N GLN A 125 7.03 4.88 -2.32
CA GLN A 125 6.46 4.28 -1.13
C GLN A 125 6.82 5.09 0.11
N PHE A 126 5.82 5.47 0.88
CA PHE A 126 6.05 5.87 2.26
C PHE A 126 6.32 4.64 3.11
N ARG A 127 7.30 4.76 3.98
CA ARG A 127 7.57 3.75 5.00
C ARG A 127 7.57 4.44 6.35
N LEU A 128 6.66 4.00 7.23
CA LEU A 128 6.66 4.35 8.63
C LEU A 128 7.12 3.16 9.44
N VAL A 129 8.15 3.35 10.26
CA VAL A 129 8.66 2.34 11.19
C VAL A 129 8.43 2.82 12.60
N ILE A 130 7.86 1.96 13.45
CA ILE A 130 7.63 2.23 14.87
C ILE A 130 8.59 1.37 15.69
N ARG A 131 9.43 2.03 16.50
CA ARG A 131 10.42 1.37 17.34
C ARG A 131 10.27 1.72 18.82
N ASP A 132 10.78 0.82 19.64
CA ASP A 132 11.07 1.11 21.05
C ASP A 132 12.34 1.99 21.13
N PRO A 133 12.27 3.19 21.69
CA PRO A 133 13.43 4.09 21.76
C PRO A 133 14.57 3.55 22.66
N LYS A 134 14.28 2.63 23.60
CA LYS A 134 15.24 2.09 24.56
C LYS A 134 16.02 0.92 23.98
N THR A 135 15.34 0.02 23.28
CA THR A 135 15.92 -1.23 22.76
C THR A 135 16.19 -1.17 21.28
N ASN A 136 15.68 -0.16 20.58
CA ASN A 136 15.65 -0.04 19.12
C ASN A 136 14.91 -1.21 18.41
N ALA A 137 14.14 -1.98 19.16
CA ALA A 137 13.35 -3.08 18.59
C ALA A 137 12.27 -2.53 17.65
N LEU A 138 12.12 -3.16 16.48
CA LEU A 138 11.03 -2.90 15.56
C LEU A 138 9.73 -3.44 16.17
N LEU A 139 8.77 -2.57 16.46
CA LEU A 139 7.47 -2.92 17.00
C LEU A 139 6.41 -3.07 15.91
N TRP A 140 6.42 -2.18 14.92
CA TRP A 140 5.46 -2.16 13.82
C TRP A 140 6.02 -1.44 12.61
N ALA A 141 5.42 -1.70 11.43
CA ALA A 141 5.75 -0.95 10.23
C ALA A 141 4.54 -0.87 9.29
N PHE A 142 4.44 0.25 8.57
CA PHE A 142 3.51 0.48 7.49
C PHE A 142 4.24 0.82 6.22
N THR A 143 3.67 0.44 5.09
CA THR A 143 4.13 0.84 3.76
C THR A 143 2.91 1.24 2.94
N GLU A 144 2.92 2.48 2.42
CA GLU A 144 1.86 3.00 1.57
C GLU A 144 2.43 3.49 0.24
N HIS A 145 1.85 3.01 -0.86
CA HIS A 145 2.26 3.40 -2.20
C HIS A 145 1.63 4.72 -2.60
N ALA A 146 2.45 5.64 -3.13
CA ALA A 146 1.98 6.85 -3.77
C ALA A 146 1.91 6.61 -5.28
N GLU A 147 0.70 6.54 -5.83
CA GLU A 147 0.53 6.30 -7.26
C GLU A 147 1.26 7.33 -8.12
N TRP A 148 2.00 6.82 -9.10
CA TRP A 148 2.67 7.69 -10.05
C TRP A 148 1.67 8.33 -11.01
N ALA A 149 1.89 9.59 -11.40
CA ALA A 149 1.10 10.29 -12.39
C ALA A 149 1.97 11.18 -13.29
N ILE A 150 1.52 11.43 -14.53
CA ILE A 150 2.26 12.23 -15.50
C ILE A 150 2.35 13.70 -15.06
N LEU A 151 1.24 14.24 -14.58
CA LEU A 151 1.16 15.65 -14.17
C LEU A 151 1.65 15.84 -12.73
N GLN A 152 2.48 16.84 -12.49
CA GLN A 152 3.02 17.17 -11.17
C GLN A 152 1.93 17.32 -10.11
N GLY A 153 0.86 18.06 -10.41
CA GLY A 153 -0.24 18.25 -9.44
C GLY A 153 -0.97 16.96 -9.06
N ASN A 154 -1.03 15.97 -9.96
CA ASN A 154 -1.60 14.66 -9.64
C ASN A 154 -0.63 13.84 -8.79
N ARG A 155 0.67 13.89 -9.08
CA ARG A 155 1.68 13.24 -8.23
C ARG A 155 1.63 13.78 -6.81
N ASP A 156 1.59 15.09 -6.65
CA ASP A 156 1.54 15.74 -5.34
C ASP A 156 0.26 15.37 -4.57
N ARG A 157 -0.88 15.27 -5.26
CA ARG A 157 -2.13 14.80 -4.65
C ARG A 157 -2.04 13.34 -4.21
N ASN A 158 -1.45 12.46 -5.03
CA ASN A 158 -1.26 11.05 -4.71
C ASN A 158 -0.30 10.88 -3.51
N PHE A 159 0.73 11.73 -3.44
CA PHE A 159 1.60 11.82 -2.27
C PHE A 159 0.81 12.16 -1.01
N ASP A 160 -0.02 13.21 -1.05
CA ASP A 160 -0.82 13.64 0.10
C ASP A 160 -1.82 12.55 0.53
N PHE A 161 -2.45 11.85 -0.41
CA PHE A 161 -3.35 10.74 -0.11
C PHE A 161 -2.62 9.55 0.53
N ALA A 162 -1.46 9.17 0.03
CA ALA A 162 -0.69 8.08 0.59
C ALA A 162 -0.22 8.41 2.02
N LEU A 163 0.23 9.63 2.26
CA LEU A 163 0.60 10.08 3.61
C LEU A 163 -0.60 10.11 4.57
N ALA A 164 -1.77 10.53 4.09
CA ALA A 164 -3.00 10.51 4.89
C ALA A 164 -3.41 9.07 5.28
N ARG A 165 -3.19 8.06 4.40
CA ARG A 165 -3.43 6.66 4.75
C ARG A 165 -2.50 6.19 5.87
N ILE A 166 -1.19 6.51 5.83
CA ILE A 166 -0.26 6.21 6.94
C ILE A 166 -0.79 6.78 8.27
N VAL A 167 -1.30 8.01 8.27
CA VAL A 167 -1.84 8.64 9.49
C VAL A 167 -3.09 7.90 9.96
N THR A 168 -3.95 7.47 9.04
CA THR A 168 -5.14 6.66 9.34
C THR A 168 -4.75 5.31 9.95
N ASP A 169 -3.72 4.64 9.42
CA ASP A 169 -3.22 3.37 9.94
C ASP A 169 -2.66 3.51 11.35
N VAL A 170 -1.90 4.58 11.60
CA VAL A 170 -1.43 4.92 12.96
C VAL A 170 -2.61 5.12 13.91
N GLN A 171 -3.67 5.79 13.46
CA GLN A 171 -4.89 5.97 14.25
C GLN A 171 -5.57 4.63 14.53
N ALA A 172 -5.63 3.74 13.55
CA ALA A 172 -6.25 2.43 13.67
C ALA A 172 -5.54 1.52 14.68
N LEU A 173 -4.19 1.60 14.81
CA LEU A 173 -3.43 0.87 15.85
C LEU A 173 -3.91 1.21 17.27
N SER A 174 -4.64 2.28 17.43
CA SER A 174 -5.06 2.83 18.70
C SER A 174 -6.44 2.36 19.13
N LEU A 175 -7.18 1.80 18.21
CA LEU A 175 -8.53 1.34 18.46
C LEU A 175 -8.48 -0.09 19.02
N PRO A 176 -9.34 -0.44 19.98
CA PRO A 176 -9.48 -1.83 20.39
C PRO A 176 -9.77 -2.70 19.17
N SER A 177 -9.07 -3.82 19.02
CA SER A 177 -9.41 -4.79 17.98
C SER A 177 -10.89 -5.15 18.11
N PRO A 178 -11.67 -5.18 16.99
CA PRO A 178 -13.03 -5.67 17.05
C PRO A 178 -13.03 -7.08 17.65
N PRO A 179 -14.05 -7.45 18.43
CA PRO A 179 -14.15 -8.80 18.97
C PRO A 179 -14.13 -9.81 17.81
N PRO A 180 -13.52 -11.00 18.00
CA PRO A 180 -13.52 -12.03 16.97
C PRO A 180 -14.96 -12.34 16.58
N ASN A 181 -15.20 -12.47 15.29
CA ASN A 181 -16.52 -12.78 14.77
C ASN A 181 -16.93 -14.18 15.30
N PRO A 182 -18.08 -14.34 15.94
CA PRO A 182 -18.51 -15.65 16.48
C PRO A 182 -18.61 -16.74 15.40
N ASP A 183 -18.66 -16.38 14.12
CA ASP A 183 -18.74 -17.31 12.99
C ASP A 183 -17.37 -17.85 12.53
N ASP A 184 -16.25 -17.38 13.08
CA ASP A 184 -14.89 -17.82 12.70
C ASP A 184 -14.50 -19.19 13.34
N HIS A 185 -15.40 -19.82 14.08
CA HIS A 185 -15.18 -21.09 14.78
C HIS A 185 -15.99 -22.28 14.23
N GLN A 186 -16.61 -22.15 13.03
CA GLN A 186 -17.31 -23.25 12.38
C GLN A 186 -16.57 -23.84 11.18
#